data_513062c62c9a581295621eada237784c
#
_entry.id   513062c62c9a581295621eada237784c
#
_cell.length_a   1.000
_cell.length_b   1.000
_cell.length_c   1.000
_cell.angle_alpha   90.00
_cell.angle_beta   90.00
_cell.angle_gamma   90.00
#
_symmetry.space_group_name_H-M   'P 1'
#
loop_
_entity.id
_entity.type
_entity.pdbx_description
1 polymer ?
#
loop_
_entity_poly.entity_id
_entity_poly.type
_entity_poly.pdbx_seq_one_letter_code
_entity_poly.pdbx_strand_id
1 'polypeptide(L)'
;MSWIFKHDKIKYVCFTNSKKLKSNTWNIVYINEDLDNHMLNRKIKLFPYKYLTDVDFSLYVDGNIIIKKDLKGFFEKYVSPELNIGLPRHMDRDCLYQESITCINQNKDNPDTIKEQMEHYHREGYPEKFGLYENNIILRNHHSKITQKLMEHWWREINNWSKRDQLSFCYCLWKEKVKALTLDESSRISNPYFSIALHKAYREQRFLKRAIIKIDMNKHKNFLYKVANFILSTLRKLK
;
A
#
# COMPACT_ATOMS: atom_id res chain seq x y z
N MET A 1 -6.56 3.65 6.88
CA MET A 1 -6.85 5.10 6.99
C MET A 1 -6.99 5.68 5.61
N SER A 2 -8.06 6.38 5.30
CA SER A 2 -8.26 7.02 4.00
C SER A 2 -8.48 8.51 4.17
N TRP A 3 -7.97 9.29 3.24
CA TRP A 3 -8.07 10.75 3.20
C TRP A 3 -9.06 11.17 2.14
N ILE A 4 -9.83 12.22 2.41
CA ILE A 4 -10.92 12.63 1.53
C ILE A 4 -10.78 14.11 1.20
N PHE A 5 -10.86 14.40 -0.08
CA PHE A 5 -10.93 15.76 -0.61
C PHE A 5 -12.37 16.05 -1.03
N LYS A 6 -12.99 17.10 -0.47
CA LYS A 6 -14.27 17.62 -0.92
C LYS A 6 -14.17 19.15 -0.95
N HIS A 7 -14.31 19.72 -2.12
CA HIS A 7 -14.07 21.15 -2.37
C HIS A 7 -12.68 21.55 -1.84
N ASP A 8 -12.55 22.59 -1.05
CA ASP A 8 -11.28 23.05 -0.49
C ASP A 8 -10.92 22.44 0.87
N LYS A 9 -11.65 21.38 1.33
CA LYS A 9 -11.45 20.80 2.65
C LYS A 9 -11.03 19.33 2.58
N ILE A 10 -9.89 19.02 3.19
CA ILE A 10 -9.43 17.65 3.38
C ILE A 10 -10.04 17.09 4.66
N LYS A 11 -10.73 15.96 4.57
CA LYS A 11 -11.27 15.21 5.70
C LYS A 11 -10.38 14.01 6.02
N TYR A 12 -10.08 13.81 7.28
CA TYR A 12 -9.34 12.67 7.78
C TYR A 12 -10.31 11.63 8.32
N VAL A 13 -10.38 10.46 7.70
CA VAL A 13 -11.30 9.39 8.09
C VAL A 13 -10.54 8.12 8.45
N CYS A 14 -10.86 7.55 9.60
CA CYS A 14 -10.32 6.26 10.03
C CYS A 14 -11.45 5.25 10.16
N PHE A 15 -11.45 4.24 9.33
CA PHE A 15 -12.33 3.09 9.44
C PHE A 15 -11.79 2.10 10.45
N THR A 16 -12.64 1.59 11.32
CA THR A 16 -12.25 0.64 12.38
C THR A 16 -13.42 -0.24 12.79
N ASN A 17 -13.13 -1.46 13.19
CA ASN A 17 -14.09 -2.34 13.87
C ASN A 17 -13.92 -2.31 15.41
N SER A 18 -13.04 -1.45 15.94
CA SER A 18 -12.84 -1.26 17.36
C SER A 18 -13.68 -0.11 17.90
N LYS A 19 -14.66 -0.41 18.76
CA LYS A 19 -15.48 0.62 19.47
C LYS A 19 -14.66 1.46 20.45
N LYS A 20 -13.43 1.04 20.79
CA LYS A 20 -12.57 1.73 21.76
C LYS A 20 -11.70 2.83 21.14
N LEU A 21 -11.57 2.85 19.80
CA LEU A 21 -10.72 3.83 19.13
C LEU A 21 -11.37 5.21 19.19
N LYS A 22 -10.61 6.20 19.67
CA LYS A 22 -11.00 7.62 19.69
C LYS A 22 -9.88 8.45 19.08
N SER A 23 -10.21 9.57 18.48
CA SER A 23 -9.25 10.52 17.91
C SER A 23 -9.83 11.93 17.93
N ASN A 24 -8.98 12.92 18.19
CA ASN A 24 -9.33 14.34 18.08
C ASN A 24 -9.06 14.90 16.67
N THR A 25 -8.35 14.14 15.82
CA THR A 25 -7.91 14.58 14.48
C THR A 25 -8.65 13.84 13.38
N TRP A 26 -9.00 12.56 13.62
CA TRP A 26 -9.60 11.68 12.62
C TRP A 26 -11.08 11.46 12.91
N ASN A 27 -11.91 11.57 11.88
CA ASN A 27 -13.29 11.10 11.95
C ASN A 27 -13.28 9.57 12.01
N ILE A 28 -13.68 9.02 13.14
CA ILE A 28 -13.74 7.58 13.34
C ILE A 28 -15.05 7.05 12.78
N VAL A 29 -14.96 6.15 11.80
CA VAL A 29 -16.10 5.45 11.21
C VAL A 29 -16.03 3.99 11.64
N TYR A 30 -17.00 3.57 12.44
CA TYR A 30 -17.12 2.20 12.89
C TYR A 30 -17.74 1.34 11.77
N ILE A 31 -17.06 0.25 11.42
CA ILE A 31 -17.51 -0.72 10.44
C ILE A 31 -17.69 -2.07 11.13
N ASN A 32 -18.86 -2.66 10.94
CA ASN A 32 -19.18 -4.00 11.42
C ASN A 32 -19.67 -4.84 10.23
N GLU A 33 -18.76 -5.56 9.62
CA GLU A 33 -19.03 -6.48 8.52
C GLU A 33 -18.52 -7.89 8.90
N ASP A 34 -19.19 -8.91 8.39
CA ASP A 34 -18.80 -10.32 8.62
C ASP A 34 -17.61 -10.71 7.72
N LEU A 35 -16.46 -10.12 8.04
CA LEU A 35 -15.17 -10.35 7.40
C LEU A 35 -14.07 -10.38 8.47
N ASP A 36 -13.05 -11.22 8.25
CA ASP A 36 -11.85 -11.13 9.08
C ASP A 36 -11.19 -9.75 8.94
N ASN A 37 -10.40 -9.35 9.94
CA ASN A 37 -9.78 -8.02 9.98
C ASN A 37 -8.91 -7.70 8.77
N HIS A 38 -8.29 -8.72 8.19
CA HIS A 38 -7.43 -8.55 7.02
C HIS A 38 -8.26 -8.28 5.77
N MET A 39 -9.32 -9.07 5.54
CA MET A 39 -10.22 -8.88 4.39
C MET A 39 -11.06 -7.63 4.54
N LEU A 40 -11.51 -7.27 5.75
CA LEU A 40 -12.19 -6.01 6.01
C LEU A 40 -11.30 -4.81 5.65
N ASN A 41 -10.03 -4.83 6.05
CA ASN A 41 -9.06 -3.80 5.64
C ASN A 41 -8.93 -3.73 4.11
N ARG A 42 -8.82 -4.88 3.42
CA ARG A 42 -8.74 -4.91 1.94
C ARG A 42 -10.00 -4.34 1.30
N LYS A 43 -11.17 -4.71 1.79
CA LYS A 43 -12.44 -4.23 1.25
C LYS A 43 -12.54 -2.69 1.32
N ILE A 44 -12.27 -2.12 2.49
CA ILE A 44 -12.29 -0.66 2.69
C ILE A 44 -11.21 0.02 1.85
N LYS A 45 -10.01 -0.58 1.80
CA LYS A 45 -8.89 -0.09 0.98
C LYS A 45 -9.25 -0.01 -0.50
N LEU A 46 -9.96 -1.02 -1.03
CA LEU A 46 -10.27 -1.11 -2.46
C LEU A 46 -11.54 -0.32 -2.84
N PHE A 47 -12.53 -0.28 -1.97
CA PHE A 47 -13.85 0.30 -2.26
C PHE A 47 -14.20 1.54 -1.42
N PRO A 48 -13.31 2.53 -1.24
CA PRO A 48 -13.63 3.70 -0.43
C PRO A 48 -14.86 4.45 -0.93
N TYR A 49 -15.12 4.46 -2.23
CA TYR A 49 -16.29 5.09 -2.84
C TYR A 49 -17.63 4.46 -2.42
N LYS A 50 -17.62 3.23 -1.86
CA LYS A 50 -18.83 2.62 -1.27
C LYS A 50 -19.12 3.12 0.14
N TYR A 51 -18.11 3.66 0.83
CA TYR A 51 -18.20 4.16 2.21
C TYR A 51 -18.18 5.70 2.28
N LEU A 52 -17.69 6.35 1.24
CA LEU A 52 -17.43 7.78 1.16
C LEU A 52 -18.08 8.30 -0.13
N THR A 53 -19.39 8.41 -0.11
CA THR A 53 -20.20 8.69 -1.30
C THR A 53 -20.22 10.16 -1.70
N ASP A 54 -19.74 11.04 -0.82
CA ASP A 54 -19.79 12.50 -0.95
C ASP A 54 -18.43 13.12 -1.27
N VAL A 55 -17.48 12.33 -1.83
CA VAL A 55 -16.14 12.80 -2.17
C VAL A 55 -15.70 12.32 -3.55
N ASP A 56 -14.93 13.16 -4.24
CA ASP A 56 -14.46 12.90 -5.60
C ASP A 56 -13.16 12.09 -5.61
N PHE A 57 -12.27 12.36 -4.66
CA PHE A 57 -10.96 11.72 -4.56
C PHE A 57 -10.69 11.22 -3.15
N SER A 58 -9.92 10.16 -3.03
CA SER A 58 -9.39 9.70 -1.75
C SER A 58 -7.91 9.37 -1.81
N LEU A 59 -7.22 9.65 -0.72
CA LEU A 59 -5.87 9.16 -0.47
C LEU A 59 -5.93 8.12 0.65
N TYR A 60 -5.77 6.85 0.29
CA TYR A 60 -5.60 5.79 1.26
C TYR A 60 -4.16 5.78 1.77
N VAL A 61 -3.99 5.60 3.05
CA VAL A 61 -2.69 5.31 3.66
C VAL A 61 -2.81 4.15 4.65
N ASP A 62 -1.83 3.24 4.67
CA ASP A 62 -1.76 2.17 5.66
C ASP A 62 -1.66 2.74 7.08
N GLY A 63 -2.16 2.01 8.08
CA GLY A 63 -2.21 2.45 9.48
C GLY A 63 -0.85 2.74 10.13
N ASN A 64 0.26 2.36 9.51
CA ASN A 64 1.61 2.67 9.94
C ASN A 64 2.28 3.80 9.15
N ILE A 65 1.54 4.47 8.27
CA ILE A 65 2.03 5.67 7.59
C ILE A 65 1.75 6.90 8.46
N ILE A 66 2.78 7.68 8.71
CA ILE A 66 2.70 8.96 9.40
C ILE A 66 2.60 10.07 8.36
N ILE A 67 1.59 10.90 8.48
CA ILE A 67 1.45 12.13 7.72
C ILE A 67 2.12 13.24 8.51
N LYS A 68 3.11 13.90 7.89
CA LYS A 68 3.99 14.87 8.55
C LYS A 68 3.57 16.32 8.34
N LYS A 69 2.77 16.59 7.31
CA LYS A 69 2.40 17.93 6.86
C LYS A 69 0.99 17.91 6.29
N ASP A 70 0.37 19.07 6.23
CA ASP A 70 -0.87 19.26 5.47
C ASP A 70 -0.75 18.76 4.04
N LEU A 71 -1.80 18.13 3.52
CA LEU A 71 -1.79 17.46 2.22
C LEU A 71 -2.34 18.33 1.08
N LYS A 72 -2.68 19.60 1.33
CA LYS A 72 -3.22 20.49 0.28
C LYS A 72 -2.31 20.51 -0.95
N GLY A 73 -1.03 20.83 -0.76
CA GLY A 73 -0.06 20.86 -1.86
C GLY A 73 0.19 19.49 -2.52
N PHE A 74 -0.03 18.39 -1.81
CA PHE A 74 0.01 17.06 -2.41
C PHE A 74 -1.18 16.83 -3.35
N PHE A 75 -2.39 17.18 -2.93
CA PHE A 75 -3.58 17.09 -3.78
C PHE A 75 -3.51 18.04 -4.98
N GLU A 76 -3.07 19.27 -4.78
CA GLU A 76 -2.85 20.24 -5.87
C GLU A 76 -1.87 19.74 -6.93
N LYS A 77 -0.85 18.99 -6.54
CA LYS A 77 0.15 18.40 -7.46
C LYS A 77 -0.42 17.26 -8.31
N TYR A 78 -1.30 16.43 -7.76
CA TYR A 78 -1.65 15.16 -8.38
C TYR A 78 -3.10 15.01 -8.82
N VAL A 79 -4.02 15.80 -8.25
CA VAL A 79 -5.44 15.69 -8.60
C VAL A 79 -5.71 16.42 -9.90
N SER A 80 -6.22 15.70 -10.88
CA SER A 80 -6.70 16.24 -12.15
C SER A 80 -7.90 15.40 -12.65
N PRO A 81 -8.68 15.92 -13.62
CA PRO A 81 -9.79 15.16 -14.21
C PRO A 81 -9.36 13.81 -14.83
N GLU A 82 -8.12 13.73 -15.32
CA GLU A 82 -7.55 12.55 -15.97
C GLU A 82 -7.02 11.51 -14.97
N LEU A 83 -6.92 11.88 -13.69
CA LEU A 83 -6.44 10.96 -12.66
C LEU A 83 -7.44 9.82 -12.49
N ASN A 84 -6.98 8.60 -12.74
CA ASN A 84 -7.66 7.38 -12.36
C ASN A 84 -7.17 6.91 -10.98
N ILE A 85 -5.89 6.52 -10.93
CA ILE A 85 -5.24 6.00 -9.72
C ILE A 85 -3.76 6.35 -9.72
N GLY A 86 -3.21 6.69 -8.56
CA GLY A 86 -1.80 6.99 -8.34
C GLY A 86 -1.22 6.26 -7.14
N LEU A 87 0.00 5.72 -7.29
CA LEU A 87 0.74 5.02 -6.23
C LEU A 87 2.25 5.27 -6.37
N PRO A 88 3.01 5.20 -5.26
CA PRO A 88 4.47 5.18 -5.33
C PRO A 88 4.99 3.87 -5.95
N ARG A 89 6.07 3.94 -6.72
CA ARG A 89 6.80 2.76 -7.17
C ARG A 89 7.45 2.04 -6.01
N HIS A 90 7.55 0.71 -6.12
CA HIS A 90 8.28 -0.09 -5.15
C HIS A 90 9.79 0.21 -5.25
N MET A 91 10.44 0.47 -4.11
CA MET A 91 11.81 0.98 -4.09
C MET A 91 12.88 -0.08 -4.33
N ASP A 92 12.59 -1.36 -4.06
CA ASP A 92 13.58 -2.45 -4.12
C ASP A 92 13.37 -3.39 -5.31
N ARG A 93 12.18 -3.44 -5.89
CA ARG A 93 11.80 -4.42 -6.93
C ARG A 93 10.88 -3.81 -7.98
N ASP A 94 10.99 -4.32 -9.19
CA ASP A 94 10.19 -3.95 -10.35
C ASP A 94 9.45 -5.15 -10.98
N CYS A 95 9.56 -6.33 -10.35
CA CYS A 95 9.01 -7.58 -10.85
C CYS A 95 8.13 -8.26 -9.81
N LEU A 96 6.89 -8.60 -10.19
CA LEU A 96 5.93 -9.27 -9.33
C LEU A 96 6.41 -10.67 -8.91
N TYR A 97 7.05 -11.40 -9.83
CA TYR A 97 7.59 -12.74 -9.53
C TYR A 97 8.72 -12.68 -8.48
N GLN A 98 9.56 -11.64 -8.50
CA GLN A 98 10.57 -11.44 -7.46
C GLN A 98 9.95 -11.07 -6.11
N GLU A 99 8.85 -10.28 -6.11
CA GLU A 99 8.10 -9.97 -4.89
C GLU A 99 7.47 -11.22 -4.30
N SER A 100 6.94 -12.11 -5.13
CA SER A 100 6.33 -13.38 -4.67
C SER A 100 7.33 -14.27 -3.94
N ILE A 101 8.55 -14.42 -4.45
CA ILE A 101 9.64 -15.14 -3.79
C ILE A 101 9.95 -14.51 -2.42
N THR A 102 9.99 -13.17 -2.36
CA THR A 102 10.23 -12.46 -1.09
C THR A 102 9.08 -12.70 -0.09
N CYS A 103 7.84 -12.72 -0.56
CA CYS A 103 6.67 -13.01 0.28
C CYS A 103 6.72 -14.45 0.84
N ILE A 104 7.10 -15.44 0.03
CA ILE A 104 7.28 -16.83 0.45
C ILE A 104 8.39 -16.91 1.52
N ASN A 105 9.56 -16.35 1.25
CA ASN A 105 10.71 -16.37 2.17
C ASN A 105 10.43 -15.66 3.51
N GLN A 106 9.50 -14.74 3.52
CA GLN A 106 9.09 -13.99 4.72
C GLN A 106 7.82 -14.55 5.37
N ASN A 107 7.28 -15.67 4.92
CA ASN A 107 6.04 -16.28 5.39
C ASN A 107 4.89 -15.26 5.47
N LYS A 108 4.69 -14.48 4.39
CA LYS A 108 3.65 -13.44 4.35
C LYS A 108 2.26 -13.99 4.06
N ASP A 109 2.18 -15.14 3.41
CA ASP A 109 0.96 -15.88 3.11
C ASP A 109 1.34 -17.33 2.75
N ASN A 110 0.34 -18.18 2.44
CA ASN A 110 0.56 -19.58 2.06
C ASN A 110 1.46 -19.68 0.82
N PRO A 111 2.61 -20.38 0.90
CA PRO A 111 3.57 -20.47 -0.20
C PRO A 111 2.99 -21.13 -1.45
N ASP A 112 2.14 -22.14 -1.31
CA ASP A 112 1.60 -22.89 -2.45
C ASP A 112 0.56 -22.06 -3.18
N THR A 113 -0.32 -21.35 -2.46
CA THR A 113 -1.24 -20.37 -3.06
C THR A 113 -0.48 -19.29 -3.84
N ILE A 114 0.65 -18.78 -3.30
CA ILE A 114 1.47 -17.79 -4.01
C ILE A 114 2.08 -18.38 -5.28
N LYS A 115 2.60 -19.60 -5.24
CA LYS A 115 3.17 -20.27 -6.42
C LYS A 115 2.12 -20.48 -7.50
N GLU A 116 0.96 -21.05 -7.15
CA GLU A 116 -0.15 -21.26 -8.08
C GLU A 116 -0.63 -19.95 -8.73
N GLN A 117 -0.71 -18.87 -7.96
CA GLN A 117 -1.03 -17.54 -8.46
C GLN A 117 0.00 -17.08 -9.50
N MET A 118 1.29 -17.21 -9.23
CA MET A 118 2.36 -16.80 -10.15
C MET A 118 2.38 -17.66 -11.42
N GLU A 119 2.16 -18.96 -11.31
CA GLU A 119 2.02 -19.86 -12.46
C GLU A 119 0.80 -19.52 -13.32
N HIS A 120 -0.33 -19.17 -12.70
CA HIS A 120 -1.51 -18.69 -13.40
C HIS A 120 -1.19 -17.41 -14.19
N TYR A 121 -0.57 -16.42 -13.57
CA TYR A 121 -0.21 -15.15 -14.25
C TYR A 121 0.79 -15.37 -15.39
N HIS A 122 1.73 -16.28 -15.21
CA HIS A 122 2.68 -16.65 -16.28
C HIS A 122 1.96 -17.30 -17.48
N ARG A 123 1.03 -18.23 -17.25
CA ARG A 123 0.21 -18.84 -18.33
C ARG A 123 -0.66 -17.82 -19.06
N GLU A 124 -1.14 -16.78 -18.36
CA GLU A 124 -1.88 -15.66 -18.94
C GLU A 124 -0.99 -14.71 -19.74
N GLY A 125 0.34 -14.88 -19.72
CA GLY A 125 1.31 -14.05 -20.42
C GLY A 125 1.68 -12.75 -19.70
N TYR A 126 1.46 -12.65 -18.36
CA TYR A 126 1.89 -11.48 -17.60
C TYR A 126 3.42 -11.34 -17.66
N PRO A 127 3.95 -10.18 -18.11
CA PRO A 127 5.37 -10.04 -18.36
C PRO A 127 6.18 -9.86 -17.06
N GLU A 128 7.42 -10.36 -17.08
CA GLU A 128 8.41 -9.97 -16.09
C GLU A 128 8.70 -8.46 -16.17
N LYS A 129 9.09 -7.88 -15.03
CA LYS A 129 9.51 -6.46 -14.94
C LYS A 129 8.48 -5.46 -15.47
N PHE A 130 7.20 -5.79 -15.41
CA PHE A 130 6.13 -4.84 -15.73
C PHE A 130 6.14 -3.62 -14.80
N GLY A 131 6.86 -3.72 -13.71
CA GLY A 131 6.93 -2.75 -12.63
C GLY A 131 6.19 -3.25 -11.40
N LEU A 132 6.47 -2.61 -10.26
CA LEU A 132 5.83 -2.90 -8.99
C LEU A 132 5.50 -1.60 -8.25
N TYR A 133 4.37 -1.55 -7.54
CA TYR A 133 3.94 -0.41 -6.75
C TYR A 133 3.89 -0.74 -5.26
N GLU A 134 4.06 0.29 -4.43
CA GLU A 134 3.78 0.20 -2.99
C GLU A 134 2.31 0.50 -2.74
N ASN A 135 1.56 -0.48 -2.25
CA ASN A 135 0.12 -0.32 -2.04
C ASN A 135 -0.23 0.32 -0.69
N ASN A 136 0.73 0.94 -0.02
CA ASN A 136 0.55 1.58 1.29
C ASN A 136 0.09 3.05 1.21
N ILE A 137 0.16 3.66 0.02
CA ILE A 137 -0.36 4.99 -0.31
C ILE A 137 -1.05 4.87 -1.67
N ILE A 138 -2.35 5.20 -1.74
CA ILE A 138 -3.14 5.10 -2.97
C ILE A 138 -4.02 6.32 -3.13
N LEU A 139 -3.74 7.15 -4.12
CA LEU A 139 -4.59 8.25 -4.56
C LEU A 139 -5.53 7.75 -5.67
N ARG A 140 -6.82 8.11 -5.61
CA ARG A 140 -7.77 7.67 -6.64
C ARG A 140 -8.94 8.61 -6.83
N ASN A 141 -9.47 8.61 -8.03
CA ASN A 141 -10.72 9.24 -8.42
C ASN A 141 -11.88 8.26 -8.19
N HIS A 142 -12.89 8.66 -7.42
CA HIS A 142 -14.06 7.83 -7.10
C HIS A 142 -15.05 7.70 -8.26
N HIS A 143 -15.10 8.70 -9.14
CA HIS A 143 -16.02 8.74 -10.29
C HIS A 143 -15.47 8.00 -11.52
N SER A 144 -14.18 7.68 -11.53
CA SER A 144 -13.57 6.93 -12.64
C SER A 144 -14.10 5.50 -12.72
N LYS A 145 -14.81 5.18 -13.81
CA LYS A 145 -15.26 3.82 -14.10
C LYS A 145 -14.08 2.86 -14.29
N ILE A 146 -12.95 3.37 -14.80
CA ILE A 146 -11.70 2.63 -14.93
C ILE A 146 -11.20 2.22 -13.55
N THR A 147 -11.16 3.16 -12.59
CA THR A 147 -10.76 2.87 -11.21
C THR A 147 -11.71 1.86 -10.56
N GLN A 148 -13.02 2.04 -10.69
CA GLN A 148 -13.99 1.13 -10.10
C GLN A 148 -13.81 -0.30 -10.63
N LYS A 149 -13.72 -0.48 -11.95
CA LYS A 149 -13.48 -1.78 -12.60
C LYS A 149 -12.17 -2.42 -12.14
N LEU A 150 -11.08 -1.63 -12.08
CA LEU A 150 -9.78 -2.08 -11.60
C LEU A 150 -9.85 -2.57 -10.13
N MET A 151 -10.55 -1.84 -9.26
CA MET A 151 -10.71 -2.23 -7.85
C MET A 151 -11.54 -3.50 -7.70
N GLU A 152 -12.57 -3.69 -8.51
CA GLU A 152 -13.37 -4.92 -8.53
C GLU A 152 -12.56 -6.12 -9.02
N HIS A 153 -11.73 -5.94 -10.04
CA HIS A 153 -10.82 -6.98 -10.51
C HIS A 153 -9.80 -7.32 -9.43
N TRP A 154 -9.16 -6.31 -8.83
CA TRP A 154 -8.20 -6.51 -7.75
C TRP A 154 -8.81 -7.22 -6.54
N TRP A 155 -10.05 -6.92 -6.20
CA TRP A 155 -10.77 -7.63 -5.14
C TRP A 155 -11.00 -9.11 -5.48
N ARG A 156 -11.37 -9.44 -6.72
CA ARG A 156 -11.49 -10.85 -7.16
C ARG A 156 -10.16 -11.59 -7.04
N GLU A 157 -9.08 -10.99 -7.46
CA GLU A 157 -7.75 -11.58 -7.36
C GLU A 157 -7.35 -11.86 -5.90
N ILE A 158 -7.61 -10.94 -4.97
CA ILE A 158 -7.34 -11.13 -3.54
C ILE A 158 -8.19 -12.24 -2.93
N ASN A 159 -9.43 -12.44 -3.42
CA ASN A 159 -10.29 -13.52 -2.93
C ASN A 159 -9.93 -14.89 -3.50
N ASN A 160 -9.47 -14.93 -4.74
CA ASN A 160 -9.14 -16.18 -5.43
C ASN A 160 -7.74 -16.70 -5.07
N TRP A 161 -6.82 -15.79 -4.71
CA TRP A 161 -5.41 -16.09 -4.53
C TRP A 161 -4.88 -15.60 -3.17
N SER A 162 -3.61 -15.22 -3.16
CA SER A 162 -2.99 -14.66 -1.97
C SER A 162 -3.68 -13.37 -1.51
N LYS A 163 -3.94 -13.27 -0.20
CA LYS A 163 -4.46 -12.06 0.45
C LYS A 163 -3.43 -10.91 0.49
N ARG A 164 -2.23 -11.14 -0.06
CA ARG A 164 -1.21 -10.10 -0.28
C ARG A 164 -1.59 -9.26 -1.50
N ASP A 165 -2.24 -8.15 -1.26
CA ASP A 165 -2.74 -7.22 -2.28
C ASP A 165 -1.67 -6.77 -3.29
N GLN A 166 -0.39 -6.71 -2.88
CA GLN A 166 0.73 -6.37 -3.74
C GLN A 166 1.01 -7.42 -4.82
N LEU A 167 0.67 -8.70 -4.56
CA LEU A 167 0.90 -9.79 -5.51
C LEU A 167 -0.13 -9.86 -6.65
N SER A 168 -1.15 -8.99 -6.65
CA SER A 168 -2.17 -8.98 -7.70
C SER A 168 -2.36 -7.62 -8.38
N PHE A 169 -2.00 -6.51 -7.72
CA PHE A 169 -2.29 -5.17 -8.24
C PHE A 169 -1.72 -4.91 -9.64
N CYS A 170 -0.42 -5.21 -9.85
CA CYS A 170 0.23 -4.96 -11.14
C CYS A 170 -0.30 -5.88 -12.25
N TYR A 171 -0.69 -7.11 -11.91
CA TYR A 171 -1.39 -7.99 -12.84
C TYR A 171 -2.75 -7.39 -13.26
N CYS A 172 -3.53 -6.85 -12.31
CA CYS A 172 -4.79 -6.19 -12.63
C CYS A 172 -4.59 -4.95 -13.52
N LEU A 173 -3.56 -4.14 -13.27
CA LEU A 173 -3.21 -3.00 -14.14
C LEU A 173 -2.92 -3.45 -15.57
N TRP A 174 -2.12 -4.52 -15.73
CA TRP A 174 -1.78 -5.08 -17.02
C TRP A 174 -3.00 -5.62 -17.75
N LYS A 175 -3.81 -6.43 -17.07
CA LYS A 175 -4.99 -7.08 -17.64
C LYS A 175 -6.06 -6.06 -18.07
N GLU A 176 -6.28 -5.03 -17.27
CA GLU A 176 -7.24 -3.95 -17.55
C GLU A 176 -6.64 -2.84 -18.44
N LYS A 177 -5.37 -2.94 -18.83
CA LYS A 177 -4.65 -1.94 -19.63
C LYS A 177 -4.67 -0.54 -18.99
N VAL A 178 -4.62 -0.48 -17.65
CA VAL A 178 -4.65 0.77 -16.89
C VAL A 178 -3.23 1.20 -16.53
N LYS A 179 -2.89 2.46 -16.83
CA LYS A 179 -1.65 3.07 -16.39
C LYS A 179 -1.88 3.84 -15.09
N ALA A 180 -1.23 3.41 -14.03
CA ALA A 180 -1.25 4.17 -12.78
C ALA A 180 -0.28 5.35 -12.83
N LEU A 181 -0.68 6.49 -12.25
CA LEU A 181 0.20 7.63 -12.03
C LEU A 181 1.26 7.26 -10.99
N THR A 182 2.52 7.57 -11.24
CA THR A 182 3.57 7.40 -10.24
C THR A 182 3.58 8.61 -9.30
N LEU A 183 3.40 8.36 -8.00
CA LEU A 183 3.57 9.36 -6.95
C LEU A 183 5.05 9.37 -6.53
N ASP A 184 5.65 10.56 -6.46
CA ASP A 184 7.05 10.72 -6.07
C ASP A 184 7.27 10.51 -4.55
N GLU A 185 6.22 10.73 -3.75
CA GLU A 185 6.28 10.70 -2.29
C GLU A 185 6.02 9.30 -1.72
N SER A 186 6.98 8.39 -1.86
CA SER A 186 6.95 7.12 -1.12
C SER A 186 7.26 7.35 0.36
N SER A 187 6.60 6.61 1.25
CA SER A 187 6.90 6.64 2.70
C SER A 187 8.30 6.12 3.04
N ARG A 188 8.99 5.49 2.09
CA ARG A 188 10.32 4.90 2.24
C ARG A 188 11.47 5.84 1.91
N ILE A 189 11.21 6.92 1.20
CA ILE A 189 12.19 7.96 0.88
C ILE A 189 11.96 9.23 1.71
N SER A 190 12.94 10.13 1.71
CA SER A 190 12.77 11.44 2.31
C SER A 190 11.82 12.26 1.45
N ASN A 191 10.72 12.71 2.02
CA ASN A 191 9.73 13.59 1.39
C ASN A 191 8.99 14.41 2.45
N PRO A 192 8.29 15.50 2.09
CA PRO A 192 7.65 16.37 3.07
C PRO A 192 6.39 15.76 3.71
N TYR A 193 5.71 14.82 3.04
CA TYR A 193 4.35 14.41 3.43
C TYR A 193 4.28 13.13 4.24
N PHE A 194 5.09 12.12 3.91
CA PHE A 194 4.92 10.78 4.47
C PHE A 194 6.18 10.22 5.12
N SER A 195 5.98 9.42 6.14
CA SER A 195 7.00 8.52 6.67
C SER A 195 6.37 7.23 7.17
N ILE A 196 7.17 6.17 7.27
CA ILE A 196 6.70 4.87 7.74
C ILE A 196 7.10 4.65 9.20
N ALA A 197 6.15 4.23 10.04
CA ALA A 197 6.39 3.81 11.41
C ALA A 197 6.52 2.29 11.52
N LEU A 198 7.19 1.82 12.55
CA LEU A 198 7.21 0.40 12.89
C LEU A 198 5.81 -0.11 13.23
N HIS A 199 5.41 -1.24 12.67
CA HIS A 199 4.21 -1.94 13.09
C HIS A 199 4.28 -2.30 14.58
N LYS A 200 3.11 -2.39 15.24
CA LYS A 200 3.02 -2.72 16.66
C LYS A 200 3.82 -3.97 17.03
N ALA A 201 3.67 -5.05 16.26
CA ALA A 201 4.41 -6.30 16.47
C ALA A 201 5.94 -6.15 16.48
N TYR A 202 6.48 -5.16 15.77
CA TYR A 202 7.92 -4.88 15.79
C TYR A 202 8.33 -3.94 16.92
N ARG A 203 7.42 -3.12 17.45
CA ARG A 203 7.70 -2.24 18.60
C ARG A 203 7.99 -3.04 19.87
N GLU A 204 7.42 -4.23 20.01
CA GLU A 204 7.56 -5.14 21.14
C GLU A 204 8.81 -6.05 21.04
N GLN A 205 9.56 -6.00 19.94
CA GLN A 205 10.80 -6.78 19.75
C GLN A 205 11.97 -6.19 20.55
N ARG A 206 12.99 -7.03 20.84
CA ARG A 206 14.25 -6.60 21.49
C ARG A 206 14.87 -5.42 20.75
N PHE A 207 15.54 -4.53 21.50
CA PHE A 207 16.12 -3.28 20.97
C PHE A 207 16.94 -3.45 19.70
N LEU A 208 17.88 -4.40 19.68
CA LEU A 208 18.71 -4.67 18.49
C LEU A 208 17.88 -5.06 17.26
N LYS A 209 16.89 -5.94 17.43
CA LYS A 209 16.02 -6.34 16.31
C LYS A 209 15.18 -5.16 15.80
N ARG A 210 14.70 -4.31 16.68
CA ARG A 210 14.01 -3.06 16.32
C ARG A 210 14.92 -2.12 15.54
N ALA A 211 16.18 -1.93 15.98
CA ALA A 211 17.14 -1.08 15.30
C ALA A 211 17.44 -1.58 13.88
N ILE A 212 17.64 -2.88 13.70
CA ILE A 212 17.86 -3.50 12.40
C ILE A 212 16.67 -3.29 11.46
N ILE A 213 15.44 -3.53 11.96
CA ILE A 213 14.22 -3.31 11.16
C ILE A 213 14.08 -1.84 10.78
N LYS A 214 14.38 -0.92 11.72
CA LYS A 214 14.31 0.52 11.46
C LYS A 214 15.34 0.96 10.39
N ILE A 215 16.54 0.39 10.40
CA ILE A 215 17.57 0.64 9.39
C ILE A 215 17.08 0.17 8.01
N ASP A 216 16.58 -1.06 7.89
CA ASP A 216 16.06 -1.59 6.63
C ASP A 216 14.89 -0.79 6.08
N MET A 217 13.93 -0.42 6.95
CA MET A 217 12.77 0.40 6.56
C MET A 217 13.14 1.80 6.05
N ASN A 218 14.27 2.36 6.48
CA ASN A 218 14.69 3.72 6.16
C ASN A 218 15.90 3.78 5.20
N LYS A 219 16.36 2.65 4.66
CA LYS A 219 17.58 2.54 3.83
C LYS A 219 17.59 3.47 2.60
N HIS A 220 16.43 3.87 2.12
CA HIS A 220 16.31 4.80 0.98
C HIS A 220 16.16 6.27 1.38
N LYS A 221 16.09 6.60 2.69
CA LYS A 221 15.87 7.98 3.15
C LYS A 221 17.13 8.83 3.12
N ASN A 222 18.27 8.26 3.44
CA ASN A 222 19.54 8.96 3.41
C ASN A 222 20.75 8.01 3.32
N PHE A 223 21.93 8.58 3.08
CA PHE A 223 23.17 7.84 2.91
C PHE A 223 23.55 7.00 4.15
N LEU A 224 23.37 7.52 5.36
CA LEU A 224 23.72 6.79 6.59
C LEU A 224 22.93 5.51 6.76
N TYR A 225 21.61 5.55 6.53
CA TYR A 225 20.79 4.36 6.56
C TYR A 225 21.14 3.36 5.44
N LYS A 226 21.51 3.86 4.25
CA LYS A 226 21.94 3.01 3.13
C LYS A 226 23.20 2.24 3.49
N VAL A 227 24.21 2.92 4.04
CA VAL A 227 25.48 2.30 4.47
C VAL A 227 25.25 1.31 5.61
N ALA A 228 24.50 1.70 6.64
CA ALA A 228 24.17 0.80 7.75
C ALA A 228 23.45 -0.47 7.27
N ASN A 229 22.50 -0.34 6.34
CA ASN A 229 21.80 -1.49 5.78
C ASN A 229 22.74 -2.38 4.94
N PHE A 230 23.64 -1.79 4.17
CA PHE A 230 24.66 -2.54 3.40
C PHE A 230 25.53 -3.38 4.34
N ILE A 231 26.08 -2.80 5.40
CA ILE A 231 26.90 -3.51 6.40
C ILE A 231 26.10 -4.67 7.02
N LEU A 232 24.86 -4.43 7.46
CA LEU A 232 24.00 -5.46 8.05
C LEU A 232 23.71 -6.60 7.07
N SER A 233 23.46 -6.29 5.80
CA SER A 233 23.20 -7.29 4.76
C SER A 233 24.42 -8.16 4.48
N THR A 234 25.63 -7.58 4.48
CA THR A 234 26.89 -8.31 4.30
C THR A 234 27.17 -9.25 5.48
N LEU A 235 26.99 -8.77 6.71
CA LEU A 235 27.16 -9.61 7.91
C LEU A 235 26.17 -10.78 7.99
N ARG A 236 24.97 -10.64 7.41
CA ARG A 236 23.99 -11.74 7.33
C ARG A 236 24.36 -12.82 6.30
N LYS A 237 25.13 -12.48 5.27
CA LYS A 237 25.58 -13.44 4.25
C LYS A 237 26.81 -14.25 4.71
N LEU A 238 27.51 -13.77 5.73
CA LEU A 238 28.70 -14.41 6.32
C LEU A 238 28.35 -15.38 7.47
N LYS A 239 27.08 -15.45 7.86
CA LYS A 239 26.53 -16.42 8.82
C LYS A 239 25.72 -17.49 8.10
#